data_876ea3b25f61534cdab283a56890953f
#
_entry.id   876ea3b25f61534cdab283a56890953f
#
_cell.length_a   1.000
_cell.length_b   1.000
_cell.length_c   1.000
_cell.angle_alpha   90.00
_cell.angle_beta   90.00
_cell.angle_gamma   90.00
#
_symmetry.space_group_name_H-M   'P 1'
#
loop_
_entity.id
_entity.type
_entity.pdbx_description
1 polymer ?
#
loop_
_entity_poly.entity_id
_entity_poly.type
_entity_poly.pdbx_seq_one_letter_code
_entity_poly.pdbx_strand_id
1 'polypeptide(L)'
;VVSLVGYLLEATAYRLAASEGTSLLALVPPGDLVLLFNLLAEALAMPMTFATYAWFLIWAPAFYRAGSRPGRFAALAFLLTFLFFLASLAGFAAHAPLLANGAIFFQTLTQAAAFAFGGMAVMRGVPNGVAPSTGT
;
A
#
# COMPACT_ATOMS: atom_id res chain seq x y z
N VAL A 1 -1.01 0.60 -4.16
CA VAL A 1 0.16 0.62 -5.07
C VAL A 1 0.55 -0.81 -5.46
N VAL A 2 0.71 -1.73 -4.50
CA VAL A 2 1.08 -3.14 -4.77
C VAL A 2 0.06 -3.81 -5.68
N SER A 3 -1.24 -3.66 -5.40
CA SER A 3 -2.31 -4.21 -6.24
C SER A 3 -2.26 -3.64 -7.65
N LEU A 4 -1.97 -2.34 -7.80
CA LEU A 4 -1.89 -1.71 -9.12
C LEU A 4 -0.73 -2.28 -9.95
N VAL A 5 0.44 -2.48 -9.34
CA VAL A 5 1.59 -3.09 -10.03
C VAL A 5 1.28 -4.54 -10.41
N GLY A 6 0.66 -5.32 -9.52
CA GLY A 6 0.20 -6.67 -9.82
C GLY A 6 -0.76 -6.70 -11.01
N TYR A 7 -1.80 -5.86 -11.01
CA TYR A 7 -2.75 -5.75 -12.12
C TYR A 7 -2.11 -5.29 -13.43
N LEU A 8 -1.14 -4.35 -13.35
CA LEU A 8 -0.41 -3.91 -14.55
C LEU A 8 0.46 -5.01 -15.13
N LEU A 9 1.14 -5.80 -14.28
CA LEU A 9 1.92 -6.95 -14.72
C LEU A 9 1.03 -8.01 -15.36
N GLU A 10 -0.09 -8.34 -14.72
CA GLU A 10 -1.06 -9.29 -15.24
C GLU A 10 -1.68 -8.83 -16.56
N ALA A 11 -2.14 -7.58 -16.63
CA ALA A 11 -2.67 -6.99 -17.87
C ALA A 11 -1.62 -6.95 -18.99
N THR A 12 -0.35 -6.70 -18.65
CA THR A 12 0.75 -6.73 -19.61
C THR A 12 1.02 -8.15 -20.10
N ALA A 13 0.99 -9.16 -19.20
CA ALA A 13 1.13 -10.55 -19.55
C ALA A 13 0.03 -11.01 -20.53
N TYR A 14 -1.23 -10.67 -20.26
CA TYR A 14 -2.34 -10.99 -21.15
C TYR A 14 -2.24 -10.28 -22.51
N ARG A 15 -1.80 -9.02 -22.53
CA ARG A 15 -1.55 -8.30 -23.77
C ARG A 15 -0.43 -8.93 -24.60
N LEU A 16 0.68 -9.32 -23.96
CA LEU A 16 1.79 -9.99 -24.62
C LEU A 16 1.39 -11.36 -25.15
N ALA A 17 0.61 -12.12 -24.37
CA ALA A 17 0.09 -13.42 -24.78
C ALA A 17 -0.91 -13.33 -25.96
N ALA A 18 -1.69 -12.23 -26.03
CA ALA A 18 -2.65 -11.98 -27.09
C ALA A 18 -2.02 -11.34 -28.36
N SER A 19 -0.85 -10.73 -28.24
CA SER A 19 -0.16 -10.15 -29.40
C SER A 19 0.47 -11.26 -30.24
N GLU A 20 -0.09 -11.56 -31.39
CA GLU A 20 0.54 -12.40 -32.43
C GLU A 20 1.77 -11.67 -32.98
N GLY A 21 2.80 -11.51 -32.17
CA GLY A 21 3.84 -10.54 -32.49
C GLY A 21 5.20 -11.10 -32.75
N THR A 22 5.86 -10.61 -33.62
CA THR A 22 7.20 -10.54 -34.18
C THR A 22 8.37 -10.30 -33.19
N SER A 23 8.20 -10.57 -31.89
CA SER A 23 9.24 -10.39 -30.86
C SER A 23 9.80 -11.74 -30.36
N LEU A 24 10.94 -11.71 -29.71
CA LEU A 24 11.54 -12.86 -29.01
C LEU A 24 10.54 -13.57 -28.07
N LEU A 25 9.54 -12.85 -27.60
CA LEU A 25 8.41 -13.34 -26.78
C LEU A 25 7.48 -14.28 -27.58
N ALA A 26 7.44 -14.21 -28.90
CA ALA A 26 6.67 -15.14 -29.73
C ALA A 26 7.20 -16.57 -29.70
N LEU A 27 8.43 -16.76 -29.21
CA LEU A 27 9.04 -18.09 -29.02
C LEU A 27 8.61 -18.77 -27.71
N VAL A 28 7.97 -18.03 -26.79
CA VAL A 28 7.52 -18.56 -25.51
C VAL A 28 5.99 -18.80 -25.58
N PRO A 29 5.52 -19.99 -25.22
CA PRO A 29 4.10 -20.29 -25.18
C PRO A 29 3.35 -19.25 -24.34
N PRO A 30 2.17 -18.75 -24.77
CA PRO A 30 1.44 -17.71 -24.03
C PRO A 30 1.14 -18.06 -22.58
N GLY A 31 0.87 -19.37 -22.28
CA GLY A 31 0.64 -19.85 -20.93
C GLY A 31 1.85 -19.71 -20.02
N ASP A 32 3.06 -19.93 -20.55
CA ASP A 32 4.31 -19.81 -19.78
C ASP A 32 4.64 -18.36 -19.48
N LEU A 33 4.30 -17.44 -20.39
CA LEU A 33 4.41 -15.99 -20.14
C LEU A 33 3.50 -15.53 -19.01
N VAL A 34 2.23 -15.94 -19.02
CA VAL A 34 1.29 -15.63 -17.94
C VAL A 34 1.79 -16.20 -16.61
N LEU A 35 2.26 -17.44 -16.60
CA LEU A 35 2.80 -18.07 -15.41
C LEU A 35 4.03 -17.31 -14.89
N LEU A 36 4.97 -16.94 -15.76
CA LEU A 36 6.17 -16.19 -15.39
C LEU A 36 5.82 -14.84 -14.76
N PHE A 37 4.89 -14.10 -15.37
CA PHE A 37 4.47 -12.80 -14.83
C PHE A 37 3.73 -12.92 -13.49
N ASN A 38 2.93 -13.98 -13.31
CA ASN A 38 2.28 -14.25 -12.02
C ASN A 38 3.30 -14.58 -10.93
N LEU A 39 4.27 -15.44 -11.22
CA LEU A 39 5.36 -15.75 -10.28
C LEU A 39 6.18 -14.51 -9.93
N LEU A 40 6.45 -13.65 -10.91
CA LEU A 40 7.15 -12.38 -10.68
C LEU A 40 6.31 -11.43 -9.82
N ALA A 41 5.01 -11.33 -10.08
CA ALA A 41 4.09 -10.52 -9.29
C ALA A 41 4.03 -11.01 -7.83
N GLU A 42 3.95 -12.32 -7.61
CA GLU A 42 3.98 -12.93 -6.27
C GLU A 42 5.32 -12.68 -5.56
N ALA A 43 6.43 -12.87 -6.27
CA ALA A 43 7.76 -12.64 -5.70
C ALA A 43 7.98 -11.17 -5.28
N LEU A 44 7.40 -10.22 -6.01
CA LEU A 44 7.48 -8.79 -5.70
C LEU A 44 6.44 -8.34 -4.67
N ALA A 45 5.31 -9.05 -4.54
CA ALA A 45 4.22 -8.65 -3.66
C ALA A 45 4.66 -8.54 -2.19
N MET A 46 5.40 -9.51 -1.69
CA MET A 46 5.85 -9.52 -0.29
C MET A 46 6.82 -8.39 0.04
N PRO A 47 7.93 -8.18 -0.68
CA PRO A 47 8.84 -7.06 -0.42
C PRO A 47 8.16 -5.71 -0.56
N MET A 48 7.30 -5.52 -1.56
CA MET A 48 6.58 -4.27 -1.76
C MET A 48 5.55 -4.02 -0.66
N THR A 49 4.85 -5.06 -0.21
CA THR A 49 3.92 -4.97 0.91
C THR A 49 4.68 -4.58 2.19
N PHE A 50 5.78 -5.23 2.48
CA PHE A 50 6.62 -4.92 3.63
C PHE A 50 7.13 -3.47 3.58
N ALA A 51 7.63 -3.02 2.43
CA ALA A 51 8.08 -1.65 2.23
C ALA A 51 6.93 -0.63 2.44
N THR A 52 5.72 -0.94 1.96
CA THR A 52 4.55 -0.08 2.15
C THR A 52 4.21 0.07 3.64
N TYR A 53 4.22 -1.01 4.42
CA TYR A 53 3.90 -0.93 5.85
C TYR A 53 5.06 -0.37 6.68
N ALA A 54 6.32 -0.60 6.30
CA ALA A 54 7.46 0.05 6.92
C ALA A 54 7.41 1.58 6.72
N TRP A 55 6.89 2.05 5.60
CA TRP A 55 6.68 3.47 5.33
C TRP A 55 5.75 4.13 6.36
N PHE A 56 4.79 3.39 6.91
CA PHE A 56 3.91 3.90 7.97
C PHE A 56 4.67 4.26 9.25
N LEU A 57 5.79 3.55 9.55
CA LEU A 57 6.65 3.90 10.68
C LEU A 57 7.34 5.25 10.48
N ILE A 58 7.59 5.66 9.23
CA ILE A 58 8.18 6.96 8.92
C ILE A 58 7.13 8.07 9.06
N TRP A 59 5.89 7.79 8.61
CA TRP A 59 4.80 8.76 8.68
C TRP A 59 4.25 8.99 10.08
N ALA A 60 4.21 7.96 10.92
CA ALA A 60 3.66 8.05 12.27
C ALA A 60 4.34 9.17 13.11
N PRO A 61 5.68 9.25 13.24
CA PRO A 61 6.32 10.32 13.97
C PRO A 61 6.14 11.70 13.32
N ALA A 62 6.05 11.78 11.98
CA ALA A 62 5.80 13.02 11.28
C ALA A 62 4.43 13.62 11.64
N PHE A 63 3.38 12.80 11.59
CA PHE A 63 2.04 13.21 12.00
C PHE A 63 1.92 13.50 13.50
N TYR A 64 2.63 12.76 14.34
CA TYR A 64 2.67 13.03 15.78
C TYR A 64 3.27 14.39 16.09
N ARG A 65 4.40 14.72 15.45
CA ARG A 65 5.11 16.01 15.61
C ARG A 65 4.30 17.19 15.08
N ALA A 66 3.42 16.98 14.11
CA ALA A 66 2.52 18.02 13.62
C ALA A 66 1.57 18.57 14.71
N GLY A 67 1.45 17.90 15.85
CA GLY A 67 0.83 18.40 17.08
C GLY A 67 -0.70 18.51 17.05
N SER A 68 -1.33 18.42 15.89
CA SER A 68 -2.79 18.49 15.75
C SER A 68 -3.47 17.23 16.30
N ARG A 69 -4.69 17.37 16.82
CA ARG A 69 -5.47 16.19 17.27
C ARG A 69 -5.60 15.13 16.17
N PRO A 70 -6.06 15.46 14.94
CA PRO A 70 -6.14 14.46 13.89
C PRO A 70 -4.76 13.87 13.53
N GLY A 71 -3.67 14.66 13.58
CA GLY A 71 -2.32 14.14 13.36
C GLY A 71 -1.91 13.08 14.37
N ARG A 72 -2.23 13.26 15.65
CA ARG A 72 -1.96 12.26 16.69
C ARG A 72 -2.77 10.97 16.48
N PHE A 73 -4.05 11.09 16.07
CA PHE A 73 -4.86 9.92 15.72
C PHE A 73 -4.33 9.21 14.47
N ALA A 74 -3.89 9.97 13.45
CA ALA A 74 -3.25 9.41 12.28
C ALA A 74 -1.97 8.64 12.64
N ALA A 75 -1.11 9.23 13.47
CA ALA A 75 0.12 8.59 13.94
C ALA A 75 -0.15 7.26 14.65
N LEU A 76 -1.13 7.24 15.57
CA LEU A 76 -1.53 6.02 16.27
C LEU A 76 -2.09 4.97 15.29
N ALA A 77 -2.94 5.39 14.36
CA ALA A 77 -3.53 4.50 13.37
C ALA A 77 -2.48 3.90 12.42
N PHE A 78 -1.48 4.68 11.97
CA PHE A 78 -0.36 4.15 11.19
C PHE A 78 0.45 3.10 11.96
N LEU A 79 0.72 3.37 13.25
CA LEU A 79 1.44 2.42 14.10
C LEU A 79 0.65 1.12 14.29
N LEU A 80 -0.64 1.22 14.60
CA LEU A 80 -1.53 0.06 14.74
C LEU A 80 -1.63 -0.74 13.44
N THR A 81 -1.71 -0.08 12.29
CA THR A 81 -1.72 -0.75 10.98
C THR A 81 -0.47 -1.60 10.78
N PHE A 82 0.70 -1.07 11.14
CA PHE A 82 1.96 -1.82 11.07
C PHE A 82 1.98 -3.01 12.04
N LEU A 83 1.50 -2.82 13.27
CA LEU A 83 1.43 -3.90 14.26
C LEU A 83 0.48 -5.02 13.83
N PHE A 84 -0.69 -4.68 13.27
CA PHE A 84 -1.61 -5.68 12.72
C PHE A 84 -1.04 -6.39 11.49
N PHE A 85 -0.27 -5.70 10.66
CA PHE A 85 0.47 -6.33 9.58
C PHE A 85 1.45 -7.40 10.12
N LEU A 86 2.25 -7.07 11.13
CA LEU A 86 3.14 -8.05 11.76
C LEU A 86 2.36 -9.21 12.40
N ALA A 87 1.24 -8.93 13.04
CA ALA A 87 0.38 -9.97 13.62
C ALA A 87 -0.22 -10.89 12.54
N SER A 88 -0.57 -10.36 11.38
CA SER A 88 -1.04 -11.17 10.24
C SER A 88 0.05 -12.11 9.73
N LEU A 89 1.28 -11.62 9.57
CA LEU A 89 2.43 -12.44 9.18
C LEU A 89 2.71 -13.55 10.22
N ALA A 90 2.67 -13.21 11.51
CA ALA A 90 2.85 -14.19 12.57
C ALA A 90 1.72 -15.25 12.56
N GLY A 91 0.48 -14.83 12.30
CA GLY A 91 -0.66 -15.73 12.15
C GLY A 91 -0.51 -16.71 10.98
N PHE A 92 -0.01 -16.24 9.83
CA PHE A 92 0.32 -17.11 8.71
C PHE A 92 1.44 -18.07 9.02
N ALA A 93 2.54 -17.59 9.62
CA ALA A 93 3.69 -18.43 9.98
C ALA A 93 3.32 -19.50 11.02
N ALA A 94 2.40 -19.20 11.93
CA ALA A 94 1.90 -20.12 12.97
C ALA A 94 0.76 -21.03 12.48
N HIS A 95 0.37 -20.96 11.21
CA HIS A 95 -0.80 -21.68 10.67
C HIS A 95 -2.11 -21.42 11.46
N ALA A 96 -2.26 -20.20 11.97
CA ALA A 96 -3.41 -19.75 12.75
C ALA A 96 -4.34 -18.83 11.93
N PRO A 97 -5.22 -19.36 11.09
CA PRO A 97 -5.99 -18.59 10.11
C PRO A 97 -6.92 -17.55 10.75
N LEU A 98 -7.46 -17.85 11.95
CA LEU A 98 -8.30 -16.89 12.67
C LEU A 98 -7.49 -15.66 13.11
N LEU A 99 -6.26 -15.86 13.60
CA LEU A 99 -5.37 -14.76 13.96
C LEU A 99 -4.97 -13.95 12.72
N ALA A 100 -4.56 -14.62 11.64
CA ALA A 100 -4.15 -13.96 10.41
C ALA A 100 -5.29 -13.11 9.83
N ASN A 101 -6.48 -13.69 9.65
CA ASN A 101 -7.63 -13.00 9.07
C ASN A 101 -8.16 -11.88 9.98
N GLY A 102 -8.20 -12.10 11.29
CA GLY A 102 -8.55 -11.06 12.26
C GLY A 102 -7.59 -9.88 12.20
N ALA A 103 -6.29 -10.15 12.14
CA ALA A 103 -5.27 -9.12 12.03
C ALA A 103 -5.41 -8.33 10.71
N ILE A 104 -5.66 -8.98 9.57
CA ILE A 104 -5.91 -8.32 8.27
C ILE A 104 -7.15 -7.42 8.35
N PHE A 105 -8.21 -7.87 8.98
CA PHE A 105 -9.42 -7.05 9.15
C PHE A 105 -9.13 -5.76 9.92
N PHE A 106 -8.49 -5.86 11.09
CA PHE A 106 -8.12 -4.69 11.90
C PHE A 106 -7.07 -3.82 11.22
N GLN A 107 -6.13 -4.41 10.49
CA GLN A 107 -5.16 -3.69 9.66
C GLN A 107 -5.86 -2.80 8.63
N THR A 108 -6.86 -3.33 7.93
CA THR A 108 -7.63 -2.57 6.93
C THR A 108 -8.40 -1.41 7.56
N LEU A 109 -9.04 -1.64 8.72
CA LEU A 109 -9.74 -0.58 9.45
C LEU A 109 -8.80 0.53 9.93
N THR A 110 -7.67 0.15 10.53
CA THR A 110 -6.68 1.13 11.03
C THR A 110 -6.01 1.87 9.89
N GLN A 111 -5.78 1.23 8.75
CA GLN A 111 -5.26 1.86 7.55
C GLN A 111 -6.22 2.93 7.00
N ALA A 112 -7.50 2.60 6.90
CA ALA A 112 -8.53 3.56 6.48
C ALA A 112 -8.60 4.76 7.43
N ALA A 113 -8.56 4.52 8.74
CA ALA A 113 -8.53 5.56 9.76
C ALA A 113 -7.25 6.43 9.65
N ALA A 114 -6.09 5.81 9.42
CA ALA A 114 -4.83 6.52 9.26
C ALA A 114 -4.87 7.52 8.09
N PHE A 115 -5.40 7.11 6.95
CA PHE A 115 -5.55 7.99 5.80
C PHE A 115 -6.61 9.08 6.02
N ALA A 116 -7.73 8.76 6.65
CA ALA A 116 -8.76 9.73 6.95
C ALA A 116 -8.26 10.83 7.90
N PHE A 117 -7.66 10.44 9.02
CA PHE A 117 -7.10 11.39 9.98
C PHE A 117 -5.86 12.11 9.44
N GLY A 118 -5.02 11.42 8.65
CA GLY A 118 -3.87 12.02 7.97
C GLY A 118 -4.31 13.10 6.98
N GLY A 119 -5.32 12.83 6.16
CA GLY A 119 -5.91 13.81 5.25
C GLY A 119 -6.47 15.03 5.99
N MET A 120 -7.21 14.81 7.10
CA MET A 120 -7.70 15.90 7.94
C MET A 120 -6.57 16.73 8.57
N ALA A 121 -5.47 16.08 8.97
CA ALA A 121 -4.32 16.77 9.54
C ALA A 121 -3.63 17.65 8.51
N VAL A 122 -3.45 17.16 7.29
CA VAL A 122 -2.86 17.91 6.17
C VAL A 122 -3.75 19.09 5.79
N MET A 123 -5.07 18.89 5.64
CA MET A 123 -5.97 19.98 5.29
C MET A 123 -6.01 21.10 6.33
N ARG A 124 -5.88 20.78 7.61
CA ARG A 124 -5.81 21.79 8.70
C ARG A 124 -4.45 22.47 8.80
N GLY A 125 -3.38 21.83 8.34
CA GLY A 125 -2.02 22.40 8.33
C GLY A 125 -1.75 23.29 7.12
N VAL A 126 -2.60 23.30 6.08
CA VAL A 126 -2.49 24.25 4.97
C VAL A 126 -3.00 25.59 5.47
N PRO A 127 -2.15 26.63 5.62
CA PRO A 127 -2.60 27.97 5.97
C PRO A 127 -3.65 28.39 4.92
N ASN A 128 -4.84 28.72 5.36
CA ASN A 128 -5.86 29.33 4.49
C ASN A 128 -5.17 30.51 3.78
N GLY A 129 -5.10 30.41 2.46
CA GLY A 129 -4.23 31.17 1.58
C GLY A 129 -3.96 32.59 2.06
N VAL A 130 -2.68 32.95 1.98
CA VAL A 130 -2.26 34.35 2.05
C VAL A 130 -3.18 35.12 1.08
N ALA A 131 -4.11 35.87 1.65
CA ALA A 131 -4.89 36.80 0.85
C ALA A 131 -3.87 37.66 0.11
N PRO A 132 -3.98 37.84 -1.22
CA PRO A 132 -3.07 38.69 -1.94
C PRO A 132 -3.14 40.06 -1.26
N SER A 133 -2.03 40.51 -0.70
CA SER A 133 -1.89 41.86 -0.20
C SER A 133 -2.22 42.79 -1.37
N THR A 134 -3.42 43.34 -1.38
CA THR A 134 -3.77 44.46 -2.25
C THR A 134 -2.88 45.62 -1.81
N GLY A 135 -1.68 45.67 -2.40
CA GLY A 135 -0.81 46.84 -2.30
C GLY A 135 -1.56 48.02 -2.94
N THR A 136 -1.86 48.96 -2.11
CA THR A 136 -2.17 50.35 -2.48
C THR A 136 -0.86 51.10 -2.64
#